data_b6cce5867d9a5c230cfcf4b3fd6e7cf7
#
_entry.id   b6cce5867d9a5c230cfcf4b3fd6e7cf7
#
_cell.length_a   1.000
_cell.length_b   1.000
_cell.length_c   1.000
_cell.angle_alpha   90.00
_cell.angle_beta   90.00
_cell.angle_gamma   90.00
#
_symmetry.space_group_name_H-M   'P 1'
#
loop_
_entity.id
_entity.type
_entity.pdbx_description
1 polymer ?
#
loop_
_entity_poly.entity_id
_entity_poly.type
_entity_poly.pdbx_seq_one_letter_code
_entity_poly.pdbx_strand_id
1 'polypeptide(L)'
;ICELRDEIRTNEKLAERIRYKYSIKNVTGLNLLPFVRFDDPFEIIAHLMVGSEGTLAFLSEVTMKTEYDYPYKASAMLYFKTIKEASRAVVAMKKLVNETGEWTVKGAEMLDYKSLSSVNDPVFLKYKGKVASSALPGVEPGDETGLTAVLTETKARTPEELQQNISAIEACLQAFTTYIPVRFTDRPEEYSKYWAIRSGIFPSVGGTRQPGTTCLIEDIAFHIEDLPEATAELQQLIARHGYNDACIYGHALEGNYHFIINQSFSTQAEVKRYEDLMNDIKTLVVDKYDGSLKAEHGSLCPP
;
A
#
# COMPACT_ATOMS: atom_id res chain seq x y z
N ILE A 1 -28.46 -4.62 -18.17
CA ILE A 1 -26.99 -4.55 -18.27
C ILE A 1 -26.57 -3.83 -19.55
N CYS A 2 -27.02 -4.25 -20.75
CA CYS A 2 -26.63 -3.61 -22.01
C CYS A 2 -27.02 -2.13 -22.07
N GLU A 3 -28.22 -1.78 -21.68
CA GLU A 3 -28.70 -0.39 -21.65
C GLU A 3 -27.82 0.47 -20.72
N LEU A 4 -27.53 -0.02 -19.51
CA LEU A 4 -26.68 0.70 -18.57
C LEU A 4 -25.24 0.83 -19.06
N ARG A 5 -24.70 -0.23 -19.72
CA ARG A 5 -23.38 -0.16 -20.38
C ARG A 5 -23.36 0.95 -21.43
N ASP A 6 -24.37 0.97 -22.31
CA ASP A 6 -24.44 1.91 -23.41
C ASP A 6 -24.65 3.35 -22.90
N GLU A 7 -25.45 3.53 -21.84
CA GLU A 7 -25.60 4.82 -21.15
C GLU A 7 -24.26 5.32 -20.58
N ILE A 8 -23.52 4.46 -19.84
CA ILE A 8 -22.22 4.82 -19.27
C ILE A 8 -21.22 5.17 -20.38
N ARG A 9 -21.16 4.39 -21.48
CA ARG A 9 -20.20 4.60 -22.57
C ARG A 9 -20.50 5.82 -23.41
N THR A 10 -21.77 6.16 -23.60
CA THR A 10 -22.17 7.39 -24.33
C THR A 10 -21.89 8.65 -23.52
N ASN A 11 -21.81 8.55 -22.20
CA ASN A 11 -21.31 9.59 -21.33
C ASN A 11 -19.78 9.49 -21.20
N GLU A 12 -19.05 10.04 -22.19
CA GLU A 12 -17.60 9.94 -22.28
C GLU A 12 -16.90 10.41 -20.99
N LYS A 13 -17.37 11.52 -20.40
CA LYS A 13 -16.84 12.05 -19.12
C LYS A 13 -16.97 11.05 -17.97
N LEU A 14 -18.10 10.36 -17.90
CA LEU A 14 -18.32 9.32 -16.87
C LEU A 14 -17.42 8.10 -17.14
N ALA A 15 -17.33 7.66 -18.39
CA ALA A 15 -16.50 6.52 -18.76
C ALA A 15 -15.00 6.78 -18.48
N GLU A 16 -14.50 7.98 -18.78
CA GLU A 16 -13.14 8.41 -18.44
C GLU A 16 -12.93 8.46 -16.93
N ARG A 17 -13.90 9.00 -16.18
CA ARG A 17 -13.83 9.03 -14.70
C ARG A 17 -13.74 7.63 -14.11
N ILE A 18 -14.51 6.68 -14.63
CA ILE A 18 -14.46 5.28 -14.19
C ILE A 18 -13.07 4.70 -14.49
N ARG A 19 -12.54 4.83 -15.70
CA ARG A 19 -11.20 4.33 -16.05
C ARG A 19 -10.13 4.91 -15.14
N TYR A 20 -10.19 6.21 -14.86
CA TYR A 20 -9.25 6.90 -13.99
C TYR A 20 -9.30 6.38 -12.55
N LYS A 21 -10.51 6.26 -11.96
CA LYS A 21 -10.66 5.77 -10.58
C LYS A 21 -10.25 4.31 -10.40
N TYR A 22 -10.34 3.51 -11.44
CA TYR A 22 -9.90 2.12 -11.43
C TYR A 22 -8.49 1.90 -12.03
N SER A 23 -7.73 2.98 -12.29
CA SER A 23 -6.29 2.87 -12.57
C SER A 23 -5.45 2.67 -11.31
N ILE A 24 -6.04 2.89 -10.14
CA ILE A 24 -5.52 2.52 -8.82
C ILE A 24 -6.43 1.47 -8.18
N LYS A 25 -5.99 0.84 -7.10
CA LYS A 25 -6.85 -0.04 -6.30
C LYS A 25 -8.05 0.74 -5.79
N ASN A 26 -9.24 0.26 -6.10
CA ASN A 26 -10.50 0.90 -5.70
C ASN A 26 -11.62 -0.14 -5.63
N VAL A 27 -12.12 -0.39 -4.43
CA VAL A 27 -13.25 -1.27 -4.16
C VAL A 27 -14.37 -0.53 -3.41
N THR A 28 -14.43 0.79 -3.60
CA THR A 28 -15.48 1.64 -3.02
C THR A 28 -16.79 1.39 -3.77
N GLY A 29 -17.76 0.78 -3.11
CA GLY A 29 -19.05 0.44 -3.71
C GLY A 29 -18.96 -0.66 -4.77
N LEU A 30 -19.96 -0.71 -5.67
CA LEU A 30 -19.97 -1.69 -6.76
C LEU A 30 -18.96 -1.34 -7.85
N ASN A 31 -18.31 -2.35 -8.38
CA ASN A 31 -17.31 -2.20 -9.43
C ASN A 31 -17.96 -1.76 -10.77
N LEU A 32 -17.73 -0.51 -11.17
CA LEU A 32 -18.25 0.03 -12.43
C LEU A 32 -17.34 -0.21 -13.64
N LEU A 33 -16.09 -0.64 -13.40
CA LEU A 33 -15.12 -0.87 -14.48
C LEU A 33 -15.57 -1.85 -15.56
N PRO A 34 -16.30 -2.95 -15.23
CA PRO A 34 -16.81 -3.91 -16.22
C PRO A 34 -17.65 -3.27 -17.32
N PHE A 35 -18.43 -2.22 -17.03
CA PHE A 35 -19.27 -1.55 -18.00
C PHE A 35 -18.46 -0.82 -19.10
N VAL A 36 -17.28 -0.34 -18.79
CA VAL A 36 -16.41 0.33 -19.76
C VAL A 36 -15.39 -0.62 -20.39
N ARG A 37 -15.16 -1.80 -19.78
CA ARG A 37 -14.13 -2.75 -20.20
C ARG A 37 -14.65 -3.87 -21.11
N PHE A 38 -15.86 -4.40 -20.85
CA PHE A 38 -16.40 -5.58 -21.52
C PHE A 38 -17.62 -5.26 -22.37
N ASP A 39 -17.72 -5.90 -23.54
CA ASP A 39 -18.88 -5.78 -24.43
C ASP A 39 -19.94 -6.84 -24.11
N ASP A 40 -19.51 -8.04 -23.74
CA ASP A 40 -20.39 -9.15 -23.38
C ASP A 40 -21.07 -8.89 -22.02
N PRO A 41 -22.42 -8.90 -21.95
CA PRO A 41 -23.15 -8.71 -20.72
C PRO A 41 -22.87 -9.79 -19.65
N PHE A 42 -22.51 -11.00 -20.05
CA PHE A 42 -22.15 -12.07 -19.11
C PHE A 42 -20.81 -11.79 -18.45
N GLU A 43 -19.83 -11.28 -19.20
CA GLU A 43 -18.56 -10.82 -18.64
C GLU A 43 -18.75 -9.64 -17.68
N ILE A 44 -19.64 -8.70 -18.02
CA ILE A 44 -19.98 -7.58 -17.13
C ILE A 44 -20.57 -8.12 -15.82
N ILE A 45 -21.56 -9.02 -15.88
CA ILE A 45 -22.20 -9.62 -14.69
C ILE A 45 -21.17 -10.37 -13.85
N ALA A 46 -20.33 -11.21 -14.46
CA ALA A 46 -19.32 -11.99 -13.75
C ALA A 46 -18.35 -11.09 -12.96
N HIS A 47 -17.91 -9.98 -13.57
CA HIS A 47 -16.98 -9.06 -12.93
C HIS A 47 -17.65 -8.09 -11.93
N LEU A 48 -18.97 -7.84 -12.05
CA LEU A 48 -19.74 -7.12 -11.04
C LEU A 48 -19.87 -7.90 -9.72
N MET A 49 -19.78 -9.22 -9.77
CA MET A 49 -19.80 -10.05 -8.55
C MET A 49 -18.56 -9.85 -7.70
N VAL A 50 -17.43 -9.50 -8.32
CA VAL A 50 -16.17 -9.22 -7.60
C VAL A 50 -16.29 -7.91 -6.83
N GLY A 51 -16.17 -7.97 -5.52
CA GLY A 51 -16.33 -6.81 -4.63
C GLY A 51 -17.79 -6.48 -4.28
N SER A 52 -18.76 -7.31 -4.69
CA SER A 52 -20.20 -7.10 -4.36
C SER A 52 -20.57 -7.44 -2.92
N GLU A 53 -19.67 -8.08 -2.18
CA GLU A 53 -19.85 -8.46 -0.75
C GLU A 53 -21.18 -9.20 -0.47
N GLY A 54 -21.61 -10.03 -1.42
CA GLY A 54 -22.86 -10.80 -1.32
C GLY A 54 -24.17 -10.00 -1.55
N THR A 55 -24.08 -8.72 -1.94
CA THR A 55 -25.28 -7.88 -2.15
C THR A 55 -25.98 -8.12 -3.46
N LEU A 56 -25.28 -8.65 -4.48
CA LEU A 56 -25.85 -8.89 -5.81
C LEU A 56 -26.28 -10.34 -6.01
N ALA A 57 -25.52 -11.31 -5.50
CA ALA A 57 -25.81 -12.73 -5.66
C ALA A 57 -25.02 -13.57 -4.67
N PHE A 58 -25.42 -14.85 -4.55
CA PHE A 58 -24.65 -15.89 -3.90
C PHE A 58 -23.73 -16.57 -4.93
N LEU A 59 -22.43 -16.60 -4.65
CA LEU A 59 -21.43 -17.30 -5.46
C LEU A 59 -21.32 -18.75 -5.00
N SER A 60 -21.80 -19.70 -5.80
CA SER A 60 -21.68 -21.13 -5.54
C SER A 60 -20.41 -21.73 -6.10
N GLU A 61 -19.88 -21.16 -7.17
CA GLU A 61 -18.69 -21.63 -7.86
C GLU A 61 -18.01 -20.47 -8.57
N VAL A 62 -16.66 -20.47 -8.63
CA VAL A 62 -15.88 -19.49 -9.36
C VAL A 62 -14.71 -20.16 -10.09
N THR A 63 -14.49 -19.76 -11.33
CA THR A 63 -13.29 -20.11 -12.11
C THR A 63 -12.39 -18.90 -12.18
N MET A 64 -11.15 -19.05 -11.64
CA MET A 64 -10.17 -17.96 -11.60
C MET A 64 -9.01 -18.26 -12.56
N LYS A 65 -8.46 -17.20 -13.14
CA LYS A 65 -7.19 -17.28 -13.86
C LYS A 65 -6.06 -17.43 -12.85
N THR A 66 -5.10 -18.30 -13.16
CA THR A 66 -3.88 -18.45 -12.36
C THR A 66 -2.79 -17.54 -12.88
N GLU A 67 -1.93 -17.09 -11.99
CA GLU A 67 -0.68 -16.40 -12.33
C GLU A 67 0.46 -17.42 -12.48
N TYR A 68 1.49 -17.05 -13.26
CA TYR A 68 2.70 -17.87 -13.38
C TYR A 68 3.47 -17.82 -12.05
N ASP A 69 3.75 -19.00 -11.48
CA ASP A 69 4.61 -19.08 -10.29
C ASP A 69 6.08 -19.17 -10.72
N TYR A 70 6.78 -18.05 -10.57
CA TYR A 70 8.18 -17.91 -10.93
C TYR A 70 9.05 -18.77 -10.00
N PRO A 71 9.90 -19.68 -10.55
CA PRO A 71 10.71 -20.58 -9.72
C PRO A 71 11.85 -19.87 -8.98
N TYR A 72 12.33 -18.74 -9.50
CA TYR A 72 13.44 -18.00 -8.92
C TYR A 72 12.93 -16.69 -8.33
N LYS A 73 13.22 -16.47 -7.05
CA LYS A 73 12.74 -15.32 -6.27
C LYS A 73 13.90 -14.76 -5.46
N ALA A 74 13.96 -13.45 -5.32
CA ALA A 74 14.86 -12.78 -4.39
C ALA A 74 14.15 -11.61 -3.72
N SER A 75 14.47 -11.39 -2.44
CA SER A 75 13.93 -10.27 -1.69
C SER A 75 15.05 -9.50 -0.99
N ALA A 76 14.81 -8.21 -0.76
CA ALA A 76 15.64 -7.33 0.04
C ALA A 76 14.79 -6.47 0.94
N MET A 77 15.28 -6.20 2.16
CA MET A 77 14.71 -5.17 3.03
C MET A 77 15.55 -3.91 2.87
N LEU A 78 14.97 -2.90 2.24
CA LEU A 78 15.60 -1.61 1.95
C LEU A 78 15.24 -0.62 3.05
N TYR A 79 16.24 0.05 3.66
CA TYR A 79 16.00 0.97 4.77
C TYR A 79 16.36 2.39 4.37
N PHE A 80 15.39 3.31 4.52
CA PHE A 80 15.49 4.71 4.17
C PHE A 80 15.36 5.60 5.42
N LYS A 81 15.77 6.87 5.32
CA LYS A 81 15.70 7.83 6.41
C LYS A 81 14.28 8.33 6.69
N THR A 82 13.45 8.42 5.64
CA THR A 82 12.08 8.92 5.72
C THR A 82 11.15 8.10 4.87
N ILE A 83 9.85 8.14 5.20
CA ILE A 83 8.80 7.50 4.40
C ILE A 83 8.70 8.12 3.00
N LYS A 84 8.98 9.41 2.88
CA LYS A 84 8.98 10.13 1.60
C LYS A 84 10.09 9.65 0.67
N GLU A 85 11.30 9.46 1.18
CA GLU A 85 12.43 8.93 0.40
C GLU A 85 12.17 7.47 -0.01
N ALA A 86 11.64 6.66 0.90
CA ALA A 86 11.22 5.30 0.61
C ALA A 86 10.17 5.25 -0.51
N SER A 87 9.16 6.12 -0.44
CA SER A 87 8.11 6.22 -1.48
C SER A 87 8.68 6.68 -2.83
N ARG A 88 9.63 7.62 -2.86
CA ARG A 88 10.33 8.02 -4.10
C ARG A 88 11.10 6.86 -4.72
N ALA A 89 11.76 6.04 -3.92
CA ALA A 89 12.44 4.84 -4.40
C ALA A 89 11.43 3.83 -4.98
N VAL A 90 10.27 3.64 -4.36
CA VAL A 90 9.19 2.78 -4.89
C VAL A 90 8.69 3.30 -6.24
N VAL A 91 8.43 4.60 -6.38
CA VAL A 91 8.02 5.22 -7.66
C VAL A 91 9.05 4.98 -8.76
N ALA A 92 10.34 5.08 -8.43
CA ALA A 92 11.41 4.79 -9.38
C ALA A 92 11.45 3.30 -9.77
N MET A 93 11.36 2.41 -8.79
CA MET A 93 11.36 0.96 -9.01
C MET A 93 10.13 0.47 -9.80
N LYS A 94 8.96 1.09 -9.65
CA LYS A 94 7.75 0.76 -10.42
C LYS A 94 7.92 0.93 -11.92
N LYS A 95 8.83 1.80 -12.35
CA LYS A 95 9.10 2.08 -13.78
C LYS A 95 10.04 1.06 -14.44
N LEU A 96 10.65 0.17 -13.64
CA LEU A 96 11.58 -0.81 -14.16
C LEU A 96 10.84 -1.95 -14.87
N VAL A 97 11.20 -2.16 -16.11
CA VAL A 97 10.74 -3.30 -16.93
C VAL A 97 11.96 -4.07 -17.45
N ASN A 98 11.82 -5.39 -17.55
CA ASN A 98 12.84 -6.25 -18.10
C ASN A 98 12.82 -6.23 -19.65
N GLU A 99 13.70 -6.97 -20.29
CA GLU A 99 13.81 -7.05 -21.76
C GLU A 99 12.53 -7.59 -22.43
N THR A 100 11.72 -8.34 -21.70
CA THR A 100 10.42 -8.86 -22.20
C THR A 100 9.25 -7.90 -21.98
N GLY A 101 9.50 -6.72 -21.37
CA GLY A 101 8.48 -5.74 -21.05
C GLY A 101 7.69 -6.05 -19.77
N GLU A 102 8.12 -7.05 -19.00
CA GLU A 102 7.51 -7.37 -17.71
C GLU A 102 8.10 -6.49 -16.59
N TRP A 103 7.29 -6.23 -15.56
CA TRP A 103 7.76 -5.51 -14.38
C TRP A 103 8.89 -6.24 -13.68
N THR A 104 10.01 -5.56 -13.47
CA THR A 104 11.20 -6.11 -12.79
C THR A 104 10.92 -6.33 -11.30
N VAL A 105 10.22 -5.39 -10.65
CA VAL A 105 9.79 -5.50 -9.26
C VAL A 105 8.39 -6.10 -9.20
N LYS A 106 8.24 -7.21 -8.49
CA LYS A 106 6.97 -7.92 -8.36
C LYS A 106 6.22 -7.60 -7.07
N GLY A 107 6.91 -7.03 -6.08
CA GLY A 107 6.32 -6.58 -4.82
C GLY A 107 7.19 -5.53 -4.14
N ALA A 108 6.57 -4.55 -3.52
CA ALA A 108 7.23 -3.59 -2.64
C ALA A 108 6.27 -3.23 -1.49
N GLU A 109 6.63 -3.69 -0.29
CA GLU A 109 5.85 -3.49 0.93
C GLU A 109 6.48 -2.40 1.78
N MET A 110 5.76 -1.33 2.04
CA MET A 110 6.19 -0.25 2.93
C MET A 110 5.98 -0.65 4.40
N LEU A 111 6.95 -0.33 5.24
CA LEU A 111 6.89 -0.48 6.69
C LEU A 111 7.47 0.80 7.32
N ASP A 112 6.62 1.62 7.91
CA ASP A 112 7.06 2.84 8.58
C ASP A 112 7.79 2.57 9.90
N TYR A 113 8.30 3.61 10.54
CA TYR A 113 9.02 3.55 11.80
C TYR A 113 8.23 2.81 12.90
N LYS A 114 6.92 3.07 12.99
CA LYS A 114 6.07 2.46 14.02
C LYS A 114 5.81 0.99 13.72
N SER A 115 5.63 0.64 12.47
CA SER A 115 5.52 -0.74 12.01
C SER A 115 6.77 -1.54 12.37
N LEU A 116 7.96 -1.03 12.05
CA LEU A 116 9.24 -1.67 12.40
C LEU A 116 9.43 -1.81 13.93
N SER A 117 9.01 -0.77 14.68
CA SER A 117 9.05 -0.79 16.14
C SER A 117 8.15 -1.87 16.73
N SER A 118 6.96 -2.07 16.16
CA SER A 118 5.97 -3.02 16.68
C SER A 118 6.44 -4.46 16.61
N VAL A 119 7.26 -4.80 15.62
CA VAL A 119 7.78 -6.18 15.39
C VAL A 119 9.22 -6.36 15.85
N ASN A 120 9.81 -5.37 16.52
CA ASN A 120 11.19 -5.40 16.98
C ASN A 120 12.20 -5.74 15.85
N ASP A 121 12.06 -5.08 14.69
CA ASP A 121 12.97 -5.28 13.57
C ASP A 121 14.43 -5.12 13.98
N PRO A 122 15.34 -6.05 13.62
CA PRO A 122 16.74 -6.02 14.09
C PRO A 122 17.51 -4.77 13.67
N VAL A 123 17.25 -4.23 12.47
CA VAL A 123 17.89 -3.00 11.99
C VAL A 123 17.31 -1.81 12.73
N PHE A 124 15.98 -1.77 12.90
CA PHE A 124 15.34 -0.76 13.74
C PHE A 124 15.93 -0.72 15.14
N LEU A 125 16.05 -1.85 15.83
CA LEU A 125 16.61 -1.91 17.19
C LEU A 125 18.04 -1.38 17.26
N LYS A 126 18.87 -1.67 16.24
CA LYS A 126 20.25 -1.19 16.14
C LYS A 126 20.33 0.33 16.00
N TYR A 127 19.39 0.94 15.31
CA TYR A 127 19.37 2.38 15.01
C TYR A 127 18.36 3.16 15.85
N LYS A 128 17.58 2.50 16.70
CA LYS A 128 16.68 3.13 17.66
C LYS A 128 17.43 4.17 18.51
N GLY A 129 16.89 5.37 18.60
CA GLY A 129 17.50 6.49 19.32
C GLY A 129 18.54 7.28 18.52
N LYS A 130 19.13 6.74 17.46
CA LYS A 130 20.01 7.49 16.56
C LYS A 130 19.24 8.28 15.51
N VAL A 131 18.02 7.80 15.20
CA VAL A 131 17.11 8.42 14.22
C VAL A 131 16.20 9.45 14.88
N ALA A 132 15.87 9.26 16.16
CA ALA A 132 14.94 10.12 16.89
C ALA A 132 15.57 11.40 17.48
N SER A 133 16.90 11.52 17.54
CA SER A 133 17.57 12.57 18.33
C SER A 133 18.33 13.63 17.54
N SER A 134 18.40 13.52 16.22
CA SER A 134 19.10 14.53 15.41
C SER A 134 18.38 14.72 14.09
N ALA A 135 18.17 15.96 13.70
CA ALA A 135 17.91 16.30 12.31
C ALA A 135 18.93 15.55 11.44
N LEU A 136 18.49 14.53 10.73
CA LEU A 136 19.37 13.78 9.84
C LEU A 136 19.84 14.73 8.73
N PRO A 137 21.13 14.78 8.40
CA PRO A 137 21.60 15.62 7.30
C PRO A 137 20.80 15.34 6.03
N GLY A 138 20.15 16.38 5.47
CA GLY A 138 19.32 16.29 4.27
C GLY A 138 17.87 15.87 4.52
N VAL A 139 17.38 15.90 5.75
CA VAL A 139 15.95 15.80 6.09
C VAL A 139 15.42 17.20 6.36
N GLU A 140 14.38 17.60 5.63
CA GLU A 140 13.71 18.88 5.86
C GLU A 140 12.96 18.84 7.20
N PRO A 141 12.87 19.98 7.91
CA PRO A 141 12.04 20.08 9.12
C PRO A 141 10.59 19.65 8.81
N GLY A 142 10.07 18.67 9.54
CA GLY A 142 8.75 18.05 9.30
C GLY A 142 8.78 16.71 8.60
N ASP A 143 9.93 16.30 8.01
CA ASP A 143 10.15 14.95 7.49
C ASP A 143 10.79 14.01 8.54
N GLU A 144 10.72 14.37 9.82
CA GLU A 144 11.34 13.66 10.96
C GLU A 144 10.67 12.34 11.30
N THR A 145 10.37 11.54 10.28
CA THR A 145 9.49 10.40 10.41
C THR A 145 10.19 9.09 10.74
N GLY A 146 11.51 9.12 10.88
CA GLY A 146 12.28 7.97 11.32
C GLY A 146 12.55 6.94 10.23
N LEU A 147 13.24 5.85 10.63
CA LEU A 147 13.63 4.75 9.77
C LEU A 147 12.39 4.10 9.13
N THR A 148 12.38 3.99 7.81
CA THR A 148 11.33 3.33 7.05
C THR A 148 11.93 2.24 6.20
N ALA A 149 11.27 1.07 6.11
CA ALA A 149 11.71 -0.02 5.26
C ALA A 149 10.78 -0.26 4.08
N VAL A 150 11.34 -0.74 2.98
CA VAL A 150 10.61 -1.31 1.85
C VAL A 150 11.08 -2.73 1.64
N LEU A 151 10.21 -3.71 1.89
CA LEU A 151 10.45 -5.10 1.51
C LEU A 151 10.17 -5.23 0.02
N THR A 152 11.23 -5.43 -0.75
CA THR A 152 11.17 -5.50 -2.21
C THR A 152 11.40 -6.93 -2.67
N GLU A 153 10.54 -7.42 -3.58
CA GLU A 153 10.66 -8.74 -4.18
C GLU A 153 10.75 -8.65 -5.71
N THR A 154 11.66 -9.44 -6.27
CA THR A 154 11.73 -9.72 -7.71
C THR A 154 11.62 -11.22 -7.95
N LYS A 155 11.07 -11.60 -9.11
CA LYS A 155 10.87 -12.99 -9.52
C LYS A 155 11.25 -13.14 -10.98
N ALA A 156 11.74 -14.33 -11.35
CA ALA A 156 12.24 -14.61 -12.69
C ALA A 156 11.99 -16.07 -13.12
N ARG A 157 12.06 -16.32 -14.42
CA ARG A 157 11.95 -17.65 -15.01
C ARG A 157 13.26 -18.42 -14.96
N THR A 158 14.39 -17.69 -14.97
CA THR A 158 15.75 -18.27 -14.93
C THR A 158 16.61 -17.55 -13.89
N PRO A 159 17.70 -18.20 -13.42
CA PRO A 159 18.67 -17.55 -12.54
C PRO A 159 19.32 -16.31 -13.16
N GLU A 160 19.58 -16.33 -14.46
CA GLU A 160 20.20 -15.23 -15.20
C GLU A 160 19.26 -14.02 -15.24
N GLU A 161 17.96 -14.23 -15.53
CA GLU A 161 16.95 -13.20 -15.48
C GLU A 161 16.82 -12.61 -14.06
N LEU A 162 16.86 -13.46 -13.03
CA LEU A 162 16.83 -13.00 -11.64
C LEU A 162 18.00 -12.06 -11.34
N GLN A 163 19.21 -12.42 -11.77
CA GLN A 163 20.40 -11.60 -11.56
C GLN A 163 20.34 -10.27 -12.35
N GLN A 164 19.81 -10.28 -13.57
CA GLN A 164 19.58 -9.07 -14.35
C GLN A 164 18.58 -8.15 -13.64
N ASN A 165 17.46 -8.69 -13.14
CA ASN A 165 16.47 -7.96 -12.37
C ASN A 165 17.06 -7.31 -11.11
N ILE A 166 17.84 -8.09 -10.33
CA ILE A 166 18.53 -7.57 -9.14
C ILE A 166 19.45 -6.42 -9.53
N SER A 167 20.29 -6.60 -10.56
CA SER A 167 21.22 -5.56 -11.00
C SER A 167 20.52 -4.29 -11.48
N ALA A 168 19.38 -4.40 -12.15
CA ALA A 168 18.57 -3.25 -12.58
C ALA A 168 17.98 -2.50 -11.37
N ILE A 169 17.48 -3.23 -10.35
CA ILE A 169 16.96 -2.63 -9.14
C ILE A 169 18.09 -1.94 -8.35
N GLU A 170 19.23 -2.60 -8.18
CA GLU A 170 20.37 -2.01 -7.48
C GLU A 170 20.89 -0.75 -8.20
N ALA A 171 20.95 -0.74 -9.51
CA ALA A 171 21.32 0.43 -10.31
C ALA A 171 20.33 1.58 -10.11
N CYS A 172 19.02 1.31 -10.12
CA CYS A 172 17.99 2.31 -9.81
C CYS A 172 18.17 2.89 -8.41
N LEU A 173 18.49 2.04 -7.42
CA LEU A 173 18.63 2.44 -6.04
C LEU A 173 19.91 3.25 -5.74
N GLN A 174 20.88 3.31 -6.64
CA GLN A 174 22.06 4.17 -6.49
C GLN A 174 21.71 5.67 -6.40
N ALA A 175 20.55 6.08 -6.91
CA ALA A 175 20.07 7.46 -6.78
C ALA A 175 19.53 7.81 -5.38
N PHE A 176 19.43 6.83 -4.48
CA PHE A 176 18.82 6.97 -3.16
C PHE A 176 19.79 6.62 -2.05
N THR A 177 19.66 7.28 -0.90
CA THR A 177 20.48 6.98 0.28
C THR A 177 19.79 5.95 1.16
N THR A 178 20.36 4.75 1.26
CA THR A 178 19.90 3.71 2.19
C THR A 178 20.72 3.70 3.49
N TYR A 179 20.10 3.32 4.60
CA TYR A 179 20.75 3.23 5.91
C TYR A 179 21.82 2.14 5.98
N ILE A 180 21.58 1.06 5.27
CA ILE A 180 22.49 -0.08 5.12
C ILE A 180 22.63 -0.41 3.65
N PRO A 181 23.71 -1.05 3.22
CA PRO A 181 23.87 -1.48 1.83
C PRO A 181 22.72 -2.36 1.40
N VAL A 182 22.25 -2.13 0.16
CA VAL A 182 21.23 -2.96 -0.47
C VAL A 182 21.78 -4.37 -0.64
N ARG A 183 21.01 -5.38 -0.23
CA ARG A 183 21.37 -6.77 -0.38
C ARG A 183 20.14 -7.62 -0.67
N PHE A 184 20.06 -8.11 -1.88
CA PHE A 184 19.10 -9.15 -2.25
C PHE A 184 19.57 -10.52 -1.79
N THR A 185 18.63 -11.37 -1.40
CA THR A 185 18.85 -12.77 -1.08
C THR A 185 17.82 -13.64 -1.80
N ASP A 186 18.29 -14.70 -2.41
CA ASP A 186 17.49 -15.74 -3.07
C ASP A 186 17.28 -16.98 -2.17
N ARG A 187 17.83 -16.95 -0.95
CA ARG A 187 17.70 -18.04 0.02
C ARG A 187 16.35 -17.95 0.77
N PRO A 188 15.50 -18.98 0.63
CA PRO A 188 14.19 -19.00 1.28
C PRO A 188 14.23 -18.80 2.80
N GLU A 189 15.25 -19.38 3.48
CA GLU A 189 15.44 -19.26 4.93
C GLU A 189 15.83 -17.84 5.38
N GLU A 190 16.31 -16.99 4.48
CA GLU A 190 16.63 -15.59 4.75
C GLU A 190 15.41 -14.68 4.42
N TYR A 191 14.90 -14.75 3.18
CA TYR A 191 13.84 -13.83 2.77
C TYR A 191 12.50 -14.12 3.47
N SER A 192 12.22 -15.36 3.87
CA SER A 192 11.00 -15.66 4.65
C SER A 192 10.96 -14.92 5.99
N LYS A 193 12.11 -14.55 6.57
CA LYS A 193 12.17 -13.72 7.77
C LYS A 193 11.68 -12.30 7.52
N TYR A 194 11.97 -11.73 6.34
CA TYR A 194 11.47 -10.41 5.97
C TYR A 194 9.95 -10.43 5.82
N TRP A 195 9.40 -11.46 5.17
CA TRP A 195 7.97 -11.63 5.03
C TRP A 195 7.28 -11.91 6.38
N ALA A 196 7.94 -12.63 7.29
CA ALA A 196 7.45 -12.83 8.66
C ALA A 196 7.37 -11.50 9.44
N ILE A 197 8.36 -10.61 9.29
CA ILE A 197 8.31 -9.25 9.84
C ILE A 197 7.08 -8.53 9.33
N ARG A 198 6.87 -8.50 8.00
CA ARG A 198 5.72 -7.83 7.37
C ARG A 198 4.38 -8.36 7.87
N SER A 199 4.20 -9.67 7.92
CA SER A 199 2.95 -10.29 8.36
C SER A 199 2.71 -10.19 9.87
N GLY A 200 3.76 -9.95 10.65
CA GLY A 200 3.68 -9.78 12.10
C GLY A 200 3.16 -8.41 12.57
N ILE A 201 3.09 -7.39 11.70
CA ILE A 201 2.75 -6.02 12.10
C ILE A 201 1.34 -5.94 12.69
N PHE A 202 0.32 -6.37 11.96
CA PHE A 202 -1.07 -6.26 12.42
C PHE A 202 -1.33 -7.03 13.72
N PRO A 203 -0.92 -8.31 13.86
CA PRO A 203 -1.05 -9.03 15.11
C PRO A 203 -0.30 -8.36 16.27
N SER A 204 0.88 -7.80 16.04
CA SER A 204 1.66 -7.13 17.07
C SER A 204 0.97 -5.87 17.58
N VAL A 205 0.54 -4.98 16.68
CA VAL A 205 -0.16 -3.73 17.05
C VAL A 205 -1.48 -4.02 17.75
N GLY A 206 -2.27 -4.96 17.22
CA GLY A 206 -3.54 -5.35 17.82
C GLY A 206 -3.38 -6.04 19.18
N GLY A 207 -2.32 -6.86 19.34
CA GLY A 207 -2.05 -7.59 20.58
C GLY A 207 -1.53 -6.73 21.74
N THR A 208 -0.90 -5.58 21.42
CA THR A 208 -0.31 -4.68 22.44
C THR A 208 -1.18 -3.47 22.77
N ARG A 209 -2.37 -3.36 22.15
CA ARG A 209 -3.28 -2.25 22.40
C ARG A 209 -3.77 -2.17 23.84
N GLN A 210 -4.08 -0.96 24.29
CA GLN A 210 -4.65 -0.72 25.60
C GLN A 210 -6.03 -1.39 25.74
N PRO A 211 -6.36 -1.99 26.91
CA PRO A 211 -7.70 -2.49 27.18
C PRO A 211 -8.76 -1.41 26.97
N GLY A 212 -9.91 -1.77 26.37
CA GLY A 212 -10.99 -0.83 26.05
C GLY A 212 -10.82 -0.05 24.76
N THR A 213 -9.74 -0.33 23.98
CA THR A 213 -9.57 0.23 22.63
C THR A 213 -9.91 -0.78 21.55
N THR A 214 -10.34 -0.27 20.40
CA THR A 214 -10.51 -1.02 19.15
C THR A 214 -9.30 -0.77 18.25
N CYS A 215 -8.71 -1.84 17.73
CA CYS A 215 -7.71 -1.76 16.68
C CYS A 215 -8.42 -1.59 15.34
N LEU A 216 -8.28 -0.43 14.74
CA LEU A 216 -8.87 -0.08 13.44
C LEU A 216 -7.79 -0.12 12.38
N ILE A 217 -8.11 -0.72 11.26
CA ILE A 217 -7.28 -0.72 10.06
C ILE A 217 -8.05 -0.07 8.92
N GLU A 218 -7.51 1.00 8.40
CA GLU A 218 -8.03 1.68 7.22
C GLU A 218 -7.18 1.31 6.00
N ASP A 219 -7.76 1.49 4.82
CA ASP A 219 -7.23 0.96 3.57
C ASP A 219 -7.45 1.98 2.46
N ILE A 220 -6.40 2.69 2.08
CA ILE A 220 -6.44 3.80 1.14
C ILE A 220 -5.49 3.56 -0.04
N ALA A 221 -5.78 4.19 -1.17
CA ALA A 221 -4.88 4.17 -2.32
C ALA A 221 -4.71 5.54 -2.96
N PHE A 222 -3.51 5.78 -3.46
CA PHE A 222 -3.09 6.96 -4.21
C PHE A 222 -2.58 6.56 -5.59
N HIS A 223 -2.57 7.49 -6.52
CA HIS A 223 -1.76 7.33 -7.73
C HIS A 223 -0.29 7.26 -7.35
N ILE A 224 0.46 6.40 -8.04
CA ILE A 224 1.84 6.08 -7.65
C ILE A 224 2.75 7.32 -7.67
N GLU A 225 2.48 8.27 -8.54
CA GLU A 225 3.24 9.51 -8.67
C GLU A 225 3.06 10.43 -7.45
N ASP A 226 1.91 10.38 -6.81
CA ASP A 226 1.57 11.20 -5.65
C ASP A 226 2.08 10.58 -4.33
N LEU A 227 2.48 9.32 -4.38
CA LEU A 227 2.80 8.53 -3.20
C LEU A 227 3.79 9.19 -2.22
N PRO A 228 4.89 9.83 -2.68
CA PRO A 228 5.85 10.44 -1.77
C PRO A 228 5.25 11.57 -0.92
N GLU A 229 4.49 12.45 -1.55
CA GLU A 229 3.88 13.61 -0.87
C GLU A 229 2.66 13.16 -0.06
N ALA A 230 1.78 12.37 -0.65
CA ALA A 230 0.57 11.87 0.00
C ALA A 230 0.87 11.07 1.28
N THR A 231 1.91 10.21 1.25
CA THR A 231 2.27 9.41 2.41
C THR A 231 2.86 10.26 3.55
N ALA A 232 3.70 11.24 3.22
CA ALA A 232 4.26 12.15 4.21
C ALA A 232 3.17 13.00 4.87
N GLU A 233 2.22 13.52 4.08
CA GLU A 233 1.08 14.28 4.59
C GLU A 233 0.13 13.42 5.44
N LEU A 234 -0.15 12.19 5.02
CA LEU A 234 -0.94 11.24 5.79
C LEU A 234 -0.33 11.00 7.18
N GLN A 235 0.97 10.78 7.24
CA GLN A 235 1.67 10.55 8.50
C GLN A 235 1.57 11.76 9.44
N GLN A 236 1.77 12.98 8.91
CA GLN A 236 1.61 14.21 9.67
C GLN A 236 0.18 14.44 10.12
N LEU A 237 -0.79 14.13 9.27
CA LEU A 237 -2.21 14.28 9.57
C LEU A 237 -2.61 13.36 10.74
N ILE A 238 -2.28 12.09 10.69
CA ILE A 238 -2.55 11.11 11.75
C ILE A 238 -1.92 11.58 13.08
N ALA A 239 -0.67 12.06 13.03
CA ALA A 239 0.03 12.57 14.21
C ALA A 239 -0.65 13.83 14.81
N ARG A 240 -1.13 14.75 13.97
CA ARG A 240 -1.88 15.97 14.42
C ARG A 240 -3.14 15.63 15.21
N HIS A 241 -3.80 14.53 14.88
CA HIS A 241 -4.97 14.01 15.63
C HIS A 241 -4.58 13.21 16.88
N GLY A 242 -3.27 13.17 17.24
CA GLY A 242 -2.79 12.55 18.46
C GLY A 242 -2.62 11.04 18.38
N TYR A 243 -2.65 10.44 17.19
CA TYR A 243 -2.37 9.00 16.98
C TYR A 243 -0.88 8.76 16.74
N ASN A 244 -0.05 9.09 17.73
CA ASN A 244 1.41 9.02 17.64
C ASN A 244 1.98 7.59 17.58
N ASP A 245 1.18 6.59 17.84
CA ASP A 245 1.50 5.16 17.78
C ASP A 245 0.92 4.47 16.52
N ALA A 246 0.26 5.22 15.67
CA ALA A 246 -0.28 4.70 14.41
C ALA A 246 0.83 4.13 13.51
N CYS A 247 0.55 3.01 12.87
CA CYS A 247 1.44 2.37 11.91
C CYS A 247 0.94 2.60 10.49
N ILE A 248 1.84 2.92 9.56
CA ILE A 248 1.56 2.99 8.12
C ILE A 248 2.38 1.89 7.43
N TYR A 249 1.70 0.98 6.76
CA TYR A 249 2.35 -0.08 5.99
C TYR A 249 1.45 -0.50 4.81
N GLY A 250 1.97 -1.24 3.85
CA GLY A 250 1.15 -1.78 2.78
C GLY A 250 1.86 -1.90 1.44
N HIS A 251 1.06 -2.14 0.42
CA HIS A 251 1.46 -2.47 -0.94
C HIS A 251 1.90 -1.21 -1.70
N ALA A 252 3.09 -0.68 -1.36
CA ALA A 252 3.58 0.59 -1.90
C ALA A 252 3.68 0.59 -3.44
N LEU A 253 4.03 -0.56 -4.04
CA LEU A 253 4.10 -0.70 -5.50
C LEU A 253 2.75 -0.44 -6.18
N GLU A 254 1.65 -0.65 -5.47
CA GLU A 254 0.28 -0.43 -5.94
C GLU A 254 -0.32 0.89 -5.44
N GLY A 255 0.49 1.73 -4.76
CA GLY A 255 0.00 2.98 -4.16
C GLY A 255 -0.97 2.79 -2.99
N ASN A 256 -1.09 1.56 -2.47
CA ASN A 256 -2.06 1.19 -1.46
C ASN A 256 -1.40 1.08 -0.08
N TYR A 257 -1.95 1.80 0.88
CA TYR A 257 -1.51 1.77 2.27
C TYR A 257 -2.63 1.43 3.23
N HIS A 258 -2.23 0.67 4.25
CA HIS A 258 -3.03 0.50 5.46
C HIS A 258 -2.44 1.39 6.55
N PHE A 259 -3.30 2.01 7.34
CA PHE A 259 -2.87 2.58 8.60
C PHE A 259 -3.67 1.96 9.74
N ILE A 260 -2.97 1.68 10.83
CA ILE A 260 -3.56 1.08 12.02
C ILE A 260 -3.54 2.12 13.13
N ILE A 261 -4.70 2.31 13.76
CA ILE A 261 -4.85 3.13 14.96
C ILE A 261 -5.55 2.33 16.06
N ASN A 262 -5.23 2.63 17.30
CA ASN A 262 -5.94 2.11 18.46
C ASN A 262 -6.83 3.21 19.03
N GLN A 263 -8.15 3.02 18.97
CA GLN A 263 -9.15 4.02 19.30
C GLN A 263 -10.10 3.52 20.39
N SER A 264 -10.29 4.32 21.43
CA SER A 264 -11.40 4.18 22.37
C SER A 264 -12.60 4.99 21.88
N PHE A 265 -13.80 4.49 22.12
CA PHE A 265 -15.07 5.17 21.84
C PHE A 265 -15.90 5.36 23.11
N SER A 266 -15.24 5.43 24.27
CA SER A 266 -15.91 5.51 25.57
C SER A 266 -16.48 6.89 25.89
N THR A 267 -15.98 7.93 25.22
CA THR A 267 -16.40 9.33 25.43
C THR A 267 -16.73 10.02 24.10
N GLN A 268 -17.59 11.05 24.17
CA GLN A 268 -17.90 11.87 23.00
C GLN A 268 -16.66 12.57 22.40
N ALA A 269 -15.69 12.92 23.23
CA ALA A 269 -14.44 13.51 22.75
C ALA A 269 -13.61 12.54 21.93
N GLU A 270 -13.59 11.26 22.29
CA GLU A 270 -12.90 10.20 21.53
C GLU A 270 -13.62 9.91 20.21
N VAL A 271 -14.94 9.86 20.21
CA VAL A 271 -15.74 9.73 18.98
C VAL A 271 -15.46 10.90 18.05
N LYS A 272 -15.50 12.13 18.59
CA LYS A 272 -15.23 13.34 17.81
C LYS A 272 -13.81 13.37 17.24
N ARG A 273 -12.80 12.95 17.99
CA ARG A 273 -11.42 12.86 17.51
C ARG A 273 -11.30 11.92 16.29
N TYR A 274 -11.96 10.76 16.34
CA TYR A 274 -11.96 9.82 15.24
C TYR A 274 -12.71 10.37 14.01
N GLU A 275 -13.88 10.97 14.23
CA GLU A 275 -14.66 11.64 13.18
C GLU A 275 -13.83 12.72 12.47
N ASP A 276 -13.16 13.57 13.24
CA ASP A 276 -12.32 14.64 12.69
C ASP A 276 -11.14 14.08 11.89
N LEU A 277 -10.47 13.01 12.38
CA LEU A 277 -9.42 12.32 11.64
C LEU A 277 -9.97 11.81 10.31
N MET A 278 -11.12 11.10 10.29
CA MET A 278 -11.66 10.50 9.07
C MET A 278 -12.11 11.57 8.07
N ASN A 279 -12.64 12.68 8.52
CA ASN A 279 -12.99 13.81 7.65
C ASN A 279 -11.74 14.43 7.00
N ASP A 280 -10.67 14.61 7.76
CA ASP A 280 -9.41 15.14 7.23
C ASP A 280 -8.73 14.13 6.28
N ILE A 281 -8.81 12.83 6.58
CA ILE A 281 -8.32 11.77 5.67
C ILE A 281 -9.13 11.78 4.37
N LYS A 282 -10.46 11.87 4.45
CA LYS A 282 -11.30 12.01 3.24
C LYS A 282 -10.87 13.22 2.41
N THR A 283 -10.64 14.35 3.04
CA THR A 283 -10.18 15.56 2.35
C THR A 283 -8.80 15.37 1.71
N LEU A 284 -7.86 14.73 2.43
CA LEU A 284 -6.54 14.44 1.88
C LEU A 284 -6.62 13.48 0.70
N VAL A 285 -7.27 12.33 0.91
CA VAL A 285 -7.25 11.22 -0.06
C VAL A 285 -8.12 11.55 -1.27
N VAL A 286 -9.36 12.00 -1.06
CA VAL A 286 -10.33 12.19 -2.15
C VAL A 286 -10.23 13.57 -2.77
N ASP A 287 -10.28 14.63 -1.94
CA ASP A 287 -10.42 15.99 -2.48
C ASP A 287 -9.08 16.53 -3.00
N LYS A 288 -7.95 16.16 -2.35
CA LYS A 288 -6.62 16.64 -2.75
C LYS A 288 -5.94 15.73 -3.78
N TYR A 289 -5.88 14.42 -3.51
CA TYR A 289 -5.12 13.47 -4.34
C TYR A 289 -5.98 12.61 -5.26
N ASP A 290 -7.29 12.78 -5.24
CA ASP A 290 -8.24 11.99 -6.05
C ASP A 290 -8.03 10.45 -5.92
N GLY A 291 -7.57 10.04 -4.76
CA GLY A 291 -7.32 8.65 -4.38
C GLY A 291 -8.59 7.87 -4.03
N SER A 292 -8.43 6.70 -3.44
CA SER A 292 -9.52 5.84 -2.96
C SER A 292 -9.45 5.67 -1.44
N LEU A 293 -10.60 5.76 -0.76
CA LEU A 293 -10.73 5.47 0.67
C LEU A 293 -10.87 3.97 0.97
N LYS A 294 -11.08 3.15 -0.04
CA LYS A 294 -11.12 1.68 0.05
C LYS A 294 -10.39 1.10 -1.15
N ALA A 295 -9.19 0.59 -0.90
CA ALA A 295 -8.35 0.01 -1.94
C ALA A 295 -8.68 -1.45 -2.20
N GLU A 296 -8.75 -2.29 -1.13
CA GLU A 296 -8.94 -3.74 -1.25
C GLU A 296 -9.84 -4.37 -0.16
N HIS A 297 -10.02 -3.73 1.01
CA HIS A 297 -10.82 -4.30 2.10
C HIS A 297 -12.33 -4.26 1.86
N GLY A 298 -12.77 -3.52 0.86
CA GLY A 298 -14.18 -3.37 0.50
C GLY A 298 -14.98 -2.56 1.52
N SER A 299 -16.07 -1.97 1.07
CA SER A 299 -17.19 -1.52 1.88
C SER A 299 -18.33 -1.12 0.95
N LEU A 300 -19.46 -1.74 1.10
CA LEU A 300 -20.72 -1.34 0.47
C LEU A 300 -21.58 -0.46 1.37
N CYS A 301 -21.26 -0.42 2.66
CA CYS A 301 -21.86 0.58 3.55
C CYS A 301 -21.14 1.91 3.35
N PRO A 302 -21.82 2.98 2.94
CA PRO A 302 -21.29 4.32 3.09
C PRO A 302 -21.02 4.57 4.59
N PRO A 303 -19.99 5.33 4.93
CA PRO A 303 -19.71 5.70 6.32
C PRO A 303 -20.86 6.44 6.97
#